data_49e305a92f529938590cc38441a0f533
#
_entry.id   49e305a92f529938590cc38441a0f533
#
_cell.length_a   1.000
_cell.length_b   1.000
_cell.length_c   1.000
_cell.angle_alpha   90.00
_cell.angle_beta   90.00
_cell.angle_gamma   90.00
#
_symmetry.space_group_name_H-M   'P 1'
#
loop_
_entity.id
_entity.type
_entity.pdbx_description
1 polymer ?
#
loop_
_entity_poly.entity_id
_entity_poly.type
_entity_poly.pdbx_seq_one_letter_code
_entity_poly.pdbx_strand_id
1 'polypeptide(L)'
;MCIRDRGIAVSLNDGNLIVPVVHDADRLNLNGLVVAIDSLALKARDNKLMPEDIDGGTFTITNFGTFKSLFGTPIINQPQVAILGVGYIEKKPAVIETPEGDTIAIRHKMYLSLSYDHRVVDGMLGGNFLHFIADYLENWKG
;
A
#
# COMPACT_ATOMS: atom_id res chain seq x y z
N MET A 1 -14.14 13.38 9.27
CA MET A 1 -13.57 12.36 8.37
C MET A 1 -12.72 13.07 7.34
N CYS A 2 -11.42 12.85 7.35
CA CYS A 2 -10.51 13.40 6.35
C CYS A 2 -10.41 12.40 5.19
N ILE A 3 -10.58 12.85 3.94
CA ILE A 3 -10.46 11.98 2.75
C ILE A 3 -9.05 11.39 2.55
N ARG A 4 -8.10 11.74 3.42
CA ARG A 4 -6.70 11.33 3.37
C ARG A 4 -6.29 10.44 4.54
N ASP A 5 -7.27 9.94 5.30
CA ASP A 5 -7.05 8.94 6.35
C ASP A 5 -6.77 7.58 5.70
N ARG A 6 -5.65 6.97 6.08
CA ARG A 6 -5.13 5.75 5.42
C ARG A 6 -5.14 4.56 6.35
N GLY A 7 -5.90 3.54 5.96
CA GLY A 7 -5.85 2.23 6.61
C GLY A 7 -4.57 1.50 6.25
N ILE A 8 -3.90 0.95 7.24
CA ILE A 8 -2.70 0.12 7.06
C ILE A 8 -3.00 -1.27 7.63
N ALA A 9 -2.98 -2.28 6.77
CA ALA A 9 -3.25 -3.65 7.21
C ALA A 9 -2.09 -4.18 8.06
N VAL A 10 -2.38 -4.58 9.29
CA VAL A 10 -1.42 -5.13 10.26
C VAL A 10 -1.79 -6.55 10.60
N SER A 11 -0.84 -7.48 10.44
CA SER A 11 -0.98 -8.86 10.91
C SER A 11 -0.74 -8.92 12.41
N LEU A 12 -1.65 -9.59 13.11
CA LEU A 12 -1.58 -9.86 14.55
C LEU A 12 -0.84 -11.16 14.83
N ASN A 13 -0.44 -11.35 16.08
CA ASN A 13 0.32 -12.53 16.52
C ASN A 13 -0.48 -13.84 16.45
N ASP A 14 -1.80 -13.77 16.44
CA ASP A 14 -2.74 -14.88 16.32
C ASP A 14 -3.10 -15.24 14.87
N GLY A 15 -2.50 -14.54 13.89
CA GLY A 15 -2.77 -14.72 12.47
C GLY A 15 -3.95 -13.91 11.93
N ASN A 16 -4.67 -13.19 12.79
CA ASN A 16 -5.72 -12.27 12.36
C ASN A 16 -5.14 -10.99 11.74
N LEU A 17 -5.99 -10.24 11.04
CA LEU A 17 -5.66 -8.98 10.40
C LEU A 17 -6.54 -7.87 10.98
N ILE A 18 -5.93 -6.73 11.27
CA ILE A 18 -6.63 -5.51 11.64
C ILE A 18 -6.12 -4.35 10.79
N VAL A 19 -6.96 -3.33 10.60
CA VAL A 19 -6.62 -2.19 9.74
C VAL A 19 -6.71 -0.89 10.54
N PRO A 20 -5.71 -0.56 11.35
CA PRO A 20 -5.64 0.75 11.97
C PRO A 20 -5.47 1.86 10.94
N VAL A 21 -5.86 3.08 11.32
CA VAL A 21 -5.97 4.24 10.43
C VAL A 21 -4.98 5.33 10.85
N VAL A 22 -4.14 5.74 9.92
CA VAL A 22 -3.33 6.95 10.04
C VAL A 22 -4.20 8.13 9.64
N HIS A 23 -4.60 8.93 10.61
CA HIS A 23 -5.40 10.12 10.36
C HIS A 23 -4.55 11.26 9.81
N ASP A 24 -5.15 12.12 8.98
CA ASP A 24 -4.49 13.28 8.36
C ASP A 24 -3.12 12.96 7.73
N ALA A 25 -3.00 11.80 7.07
CA ALA A 25 -1.73 11.28 6.53
C ALA A 25 -1.03 12.29 5.59
N ASP A 26 -1.77 13.18 4.95
CA ASP A 26 -1.25 14.24 4.06
C ASP A 26 -0.51 15.37 4.79
N ARG A 27 -0.70 15.48 6.10
CA ARG A 27 -0.01 16.47 6.94
C ARG A 27 1.32 15.95 7.49
N LEU A 28 1.58 14.66 7.31
CA LEU A 28 2.79 14.02 7.80
C LEU A 28 3.84 13.95 6.69
N ASN A 29 5.09 14.24 7.03
CA ASN A 29 6.22 13.90 6.19
C ASN A 29 6.56 12.41 6.32
N LEU A 30 7.52 11.92 5.52
CA LEU A 30 7.89 10.51 5.50
C LEU A 30 8.24 9.95 6.90
N ASN A 31 9.02 10.68 7.69
CA ASN A 31 9.37 10.26 9.04
C ASN A 31 8.15 10.22 9.96
N GLY A 32 7.26 11.20 9.87
CA GLY A 32 6.01 11.23 10.62
C GLY A 32 5.10 10.06 10.27
N LEU A 33 5.00 9.70 8.99
CA LEU A 33 4.24 8.53 8.53
C LEU A 33 4.82 7.22 9.09
N VAL A 34 6.15 7.05 9.05
CA VAL A 34 6.81 5.86 9.61
C VAL A 34 6.51 5.74 11.10
N VAL A 35 6.67 6.81 11.88
CA VAL A 35 6.41 6.80 13.33
C VAL A 35 4.93 6.50 13.63
N ALA A 36 4.00 7.09 12.87
CA ALA A 36 2.57 6.84 13.04
C ALA A 36 2.20 5.38 12.75
N ILE A 37 2.71 4.82 11.63
CA ILE A 37 2.45 3.43 11.24
C ILE A 37 3.03 2.46 12.27
N ASP A 38 4.28 2.66 12.71
CA ASP A 38 4.92 1.79 13.69
C ASP A 38 4.18 1.82 15.04
N SER A 39 3.78 3.01 15.50
CA SER A 39 3.00 3.17 16.73
C SER A 39 1.68 2.40 16.66
N LEU A 40 0.93 2.55 15.56
CA LEU A 40 -0.33 1.83 15.36
C LEU A 40 -0.12 0.32 15.25
N ALA A 41 0.92 -0.13 14.58
CA ALA A 41 1.25 -1.54 14.46
C ALA A 41 1.62 -2.18 15.81
N LEU A 42 2.35 -1.46 16.67
CA LEU A 42 2.66 -1.90 18.05
C LEU A 42 1.39 -1.97 18.89
N LYS A 43 0.56 -0.91 18.89
CA LYS A 43 -0.74 -0.91 19.59
C LYS A 43 -1.62 -2.10 19.14
N ALA A 44 -1.64 -2.39 17.82
CA ALA A 44 -2.41 -3.49 17.27
C ALA A 44 -1.95 -4.84 17.84
N ARG A 45 -0.65 -5.12 17.81
CA ARG A 45 -0.07 -6.38 18.31
C ARG A 45 -0.21 -6.53 19.83
N ASP A 46 -0.24 -5.42 20.57
CA ASP A 46 -0.45 -5.39 22.02
C ASP A 46 -1.94 -5.39 22.42
N ASN A 47 -2.87 -5.47 21.46
CA ASN A 47 -4.32 -5.34 21.70
C ASN A 47 -4.72 -4.05 22.42
N LYS A 48 -4.04 -2.94 22.10
CA LYS A 48 -4.26 -1.60 22.72
C LYS A 48 -4.86 -0.58 21.78
N LEU A 49 -5.39 -1.03 20.61
CA LEU A 49 -6.10 -0.13 19.70
C LEU A 49 -7.42 0.32 20.32
N MET A 50 -7.68 1.61 20.20
CA MET A 50 -8.96 2.20 20.57
C MET A 50 -9.88 2.26 19.34
N PRO A 51 -11.21 2.39 19.50
CA PRO A 51 -12.15 2.50 18.39
C PRO A 51 -11.78 3.60 17.37
N GLU A 52 -11.27 4.74 17.85
CA GLU A 52 -10.79 5.83 17.01
C GLU A 52 -9.57 5.47 16.16
N ASP A 53 -8.75 4.51 16.60
CA ASP A 53 -7.56 4.06 15.83
C ASP A 53 -7.96 3.20 14.60
N ILE A 54 -9.20 2.73 14.49
CA ILE A 54 -9.65 1.82 13.43
C ILE A 54 -10.79 2.39 12.58
N ASP A 55 -11.36 3.52 12.97
CA ASP A 55 -12.48 4.15 12.27
C ASP A 55 -12.02 5.23 11.28
N GLY A 56 -12.85 5.60 10.33
CA GLY A 56 -12.67 6.76 9.46
C GLY A 56 -11.71 6.56 8.28
N GLY A 57 -11.08 5.39 8.11
CA GLY A 57 -10.19 5.13 6.97
C GLY A 57 -10.91 5.24 5.62
N THR A 58 -10.26 5.88 4.63
CA THR A 58 -10.85 6.11 3.29
C THR A 58 -10.23 5.27 2.19
N PHE A 59 -9.03 4.74 2.42
CA PHE A 59 -8.29 3.89 1.50
C PHE A 59 -7.33 3.03 2.31
N THR A 60 -7.22 1.75 1.99
CA THR A 60 -6.34 0.82 2.70
C THR A 60 -5.13 0.42 1.87
N ILE A 61 -3.99 0.27 2.54
CA ILE A 61 -2.77 -0.32 1.98
C ILE A 61 -2.47 -1.61 2.75
N THR A 62 -2.23 -2.68 2.00
CA THR A 62 -1.81 -3.97 2.56
C THR A 62 -0.51 -4.44 1.93
N ASN A 63 0.38 -5.03 2.73
CA ASN A 63 1.66 -5.55 2.27
C ASN A 63 1.74 -7.05 2.53
N PHE A 64 1.55 -7.85 1.48
CA PHE A 64 1.73 -9.30 1.52
C PHE A 64 3.14 -9.73 1.05
N GLY A 65 3.95 -8.78 0.61
CA GLY A 65 5.36 -9.03 0.24
C GLY A 65 6.23 -9.45 1.42
N THR A 66 5.85 -9.09 2.65
CA THR A 66 6.49 -9.58 3.88
C THR A 66 6.44 -11.11 4.00
N PHE A 67 5.43 -11.76 3.40
CA PHE A 67 5.28 -13.21 3.31
C PHE A 67 5.83 -13.79 2.00
N LYS A 68 6.64 -13.02 1.25
CA LYS A 68 7.21 -13.37 -0.06
C LYS A 68 6.16 -13.64 -1.15
N SER A 69 4.94 -13.15 -0.99
CA SER A 69 3.92 -13.22 -2.04
C SER A 69 4.17 -12.14 -3.09
N LEU A 70 4.22 -12.54 -4.36
CA LEU A 70 4.51 -11.62 -5.47
C LEU A 70 3.37 -10.64 -5.69
N PHE A 71 2.14 -11.12 -5.71
CA PHE A 71 0.93 -10.31 -5.85
C PHE A 71 -0.23 -10.96 -5.11
N GLY A 72 -1.31 -10.22 -4.92
CA GLY A 72 -2.52 -10.70 -4.29
C GLY A 72 -3.73 -9.86 -4.71
N THR A 73 -4.91 -10.37 -4.42
CA THR A 73 -6.19 -9.69 -4.64
C THR A 73 -6.84 -9.43 -3.29
N PRO A 74 -6.46 -8.33 -2.60
CA PRO A 74 -6.99 -8.05 -1.28
C PRO A 74 -8.48 -7.73 -1.34
N ILE A 75 -9.20 -8.11 -0.28
CA ILE A 75 -10.61 -7.79 -0.12
C ILE A 75 -10.73 -6.35 0.39
N ILE A 76 -11.65 -5.59 -0.22
CA ILE A 76 -11.89 -4.18 0.15
C ILE A 76 -12.45 -4.10 1.57
N ASN A 77 -11.87 -3.25 2.40
CA ASN A 77 -12.35 -2.94 3.73
C ASN A 77 -13.52 -1.95 3.64
N GLN A 78 -14.74 -2.46 3.61
CA GLN A 78 -15.94 -1.62 3.50
C GLN A 78 -16.08 -0.65 4.69
N PRO A 79 -16.61 0.58 4.47
CA PRO A 79 -17.23 1.11 3.25
C PRO A 79 -16.26 1.76 2.24
N GLN A 80 -14.97 1.54 2.36
CA GLN A 80 -13.99 2.01 1.37
C GLN A 80 -14.27 1.39 0.00
N VAL A 81 -13.80 2.04 -1.06
CA VAL A 81 -14.03 1.61 -2.44
C VAL A 81 -12.83 0.97 -3.11
N ALA A 82 -11.66 1.02 -2.47
CA ALA A 82 -10.44 0.42 -3.02
C ALA A 82 -9.41 0.09 -1.92
N ILE A 83 -8.53 -0.84 -2.27
CA ILE A 83 -7.38 -1.26 -1.45
C ILE A 83 -6.18 -1.53 -2.36
N LEU A 84 -5.02 -1.01 -1.98
CA LEU A 84 -3.74 -1.24 -2.66
C LEU A 84 -2.99 -2.39 -1.99
N GLY A 85 -2.58 -3.35 -2.79
CA GLY A 85 -1.71 -4.45 -2.37
C GLY A 85 -0.28 -4.23 -2.84
N VAL A 86 0.68 -4.35 -1.91
CA VAL A 86 2.12 -4.27 -2.18
C VAL A 86 2.71 -5.66 -2.11
N GLY A 87 3.34 -6.09 -3.21
CA GLY A 87 3.96 -7.40 -3.34
C GLY A 87 5.39 -7.45 -2.83
N TYR A 88 5.99 -8.62 -2.99
CA TYR A 88 7.38 -8.87 -2.60
C TYR A 88 8.36 -8.11 -3.50
N ILE A 89 9.35 -7.46 -2.87
CA ILE A 89 10.43 -6.77 -3.58
C ILE A 89 11.57 -7.77 -3.83
N GLU A 90 11.86 -8.06 -5.09
CA GLU A 90 12.91 -9.00 -5.48
C GLU A 90 13.83 -8.43 -6.56
N LYS A 91 15.06 -8.95 -6.62
CA LYS A 91 15.98 -8.62 -7.69
C LYS A 91 15.68 -9.47 -8.93
N LYS A 92 15.39 -8.80 -10.05
CA LYS A 92 15.15 -9.45 -11.35
C LYS A 92 15.95 -8.78 -12.47
N PRO A 93 16.32 -9.54 -13.52
CA PRO A 93 16.84 -8.91 -14.74
C PRO A 93 15.74 -8.06 -15.37
N ALA A 94 16.13 -6.89 -15.83
CA ALA A 94 15.24 -5.97 -16.54
C ALA A 94 15.94 -5.41 -17.76
N VAL A 95 15.19 -5.21 -18.82
CA VAL A 95 15.65 -4.48 -19.98
C VAL A 95 15.73 -3.00 -19.62
N ILE A 96 16.84 -2.38 -19.95
CA ILE A 96 17.05 -0.94 -19.82
C ILE A 96 17.31 -0.40 -21.21
N GLU A 97 16.45 0.49 -21.66
CA GLU A 97 16.62 1.20 -22.92
C GLU A 97 17.70 2.26 -22.76
N THR A 98 18.71 2.22 -23.63
CA THR A 98 19.75 3.25 -23.70
C THR A 98 19.87 3.79 -25.11
N PRO A 99 20.47 4.98 -25.31
CA PRO A 99 20.66 5.53 -26.64
C PRO A 99 21.45 4.62 -27.59
N GLU A 100 22.29 3.73 -27.04
CA GLU A 100 23.10 2.77 -27.80
C GLU A 100 22.39 1.43 -28.02
N GLY A 101 21.16 1.26 -27.48
CA GLY A 101 20.36 0.04 -27.57
C GLY A 101 20.00 -0.55 -26.21
N ASP A 102 19.24 -1.63 -26.23
CA ASP A 102 18.75 -2.29 -25.03
C ASP A 102 19.86 -3.06 -24.31
N THR A 103 19.91 -2.90 -22.99
CA THR A 103 20.81 -3.65 -22.11
C THR A 103 20.04 -4.38 -21.02
N ILE A 104 20.65 -5.40 -20.42
CA ILE A 104 20.05 -6.11 -19.29
C ILE A 104 20.74 -5.66 -18.00
N ALA A 105 19.96 -5.19 -17.04
CA ALA A 105 20.47 -4.83 -15.72
C ALA A 105 19.62 -5.47 -14.61
N ILE A 106 20.23 -5.64 -13.43
CA ILE A 106 19.51 -6.12 -12.25
C ILE A 106 18.79 -4.93 -11.61
N ARG A 107 17.49 -5.09 -11.38
CA ARG A 107 16.63 -4.09 -10.72
C ARG A 107 15.82 -4.75 -9.62
N HIS A 108 15.49 -3.96 -8.59
CA HIS A 108 14.48 -4.34 -7.63
C HIS A 108 13.12 -4.12 -8.29
N LYS A 109 12.30 -5.17 -8.32
CA LYS A 109 10.95 -5.13 -8.88
C LYS A 109 9.95 -5.60 -7.83
N MET A 110 8.77 -4.99 -7.83
CA MET A 110 7.63 -5.45 -7.05
C MET A 110 6.36 -5.27 -7.88
N TYR A 111 5.36 -6.08 -7.58
CA TYR A 111 4.03 -5.91 -8.14
C TYR A 111 3.18 -5.05 -7.20
N LEU A 112 2.37 -4.17 -7.80
CA LEU A 112 1.29 -3.48 -7.14
C LEU A 112 -0.02 -4.05 -7.67
N SER A 113 -0.99 -4.27 -6.80
CA SER A 113 -2.33 -4.71 -7.16
C SER A 113 -3.36 -3.77 -6.54
N LEU A 114 -4.42 -3.48 -7.27
CA LEU A 114 -5.51 -2.62 -6.81
C LEU A 114 -6.81 -3.40 -6.94
N SER A 115 -7.47 -3.66 -5.79
CA SER A 115 -8.86 -4.10 -5.78
C SER A 115 -9.75 -2.87 -5.59
N TYR A 116 -10.79 -2.73 -6.41
CA TYR A 116 -11.71 -1.60 -6.32
C TYR A 116 -13.16 -2.03 -6.61
N ASP A 117 -14.11 -1.28 -6.07
CA ASP A 117 -15.53 -1.47 -6.33
C ASP A 117 -15.89 -0.93 -7.72
N HIS A 118 -16.14 -1.83 -8.67
CA HIS A 118 -16.40 -1.46 -10.06
C HIS A 118 -17.73 -0.73 -10.27
N ARG A 119 -18.57 -0.63 -9.25
CA ARG A 119 -19.77 0.20 -9.27
C ARG A 119 -19.45 1.70 -9.14
N VAL A 120 -18.27 2.04 -8.57
CA VAL A 120 -17.81 3.40 -8.28
C VAL A 120 -16.58 3.77 -9.10
N VAL A 121 -15.69 2.82 -9.35
CA VAL A 121 -14.42 3.01 -10.06
C VAL A 121 -14.45 2.18 -11.34
N ASP A 122 -14.27 2.79 -12.48
CA ASP A 122 -14.13 2.10 -13.75
C ASP A 122 -12.70 1.62 -14.03
N GLY A 123 -12.53 0.80 -15.08
CA GLY A 123 -11.23 0.22 -15.42
C GLY A 123 -10.18 1.27 -15.81
N MET A 124 -10.58 2.35 -16.44
CA MET A 124 -9.68 3.43 -16.85
C MET A 124 -9.17 4.20 -15.61
N LEU A 125 -10.07 4.57 -14.71
CA LEU A 125 -9.70 5.27 -13.48
C LEU A 125 -8.81 4.40 -12.59
N GLY A 126 -9.17 3.12 -12.37
CA GLY A 126 -8.38 2.19 -11.56
C GLY A 126 -7.00 1.92 -12.16
N GLY A 127 -6.91 1.71 -13.48
CA GLY A 127 -5.65 1.50 -14.19
C GLY A 127 -4.74 2.73 -14.15
N ASN A 128 -5.27 3.91 -14.44
CA ASN A 128 -4.51 5.16 -14.40
C ASN A 128 -4.02 5.49 -12.98
N PHE A 129 -4.84 5.24 -11.96
CA PHE A 129 -4.44 5.43 -10.57
C PHE A 129 -3.26 4.53 -10.19
N LEU A 130 -3.32 3.25 -10.55
CA LEU A 130 -2.24 2.31 -10.26
C LEU A 130 -0.95 2.67 -11.03
N HIS A 131 -1.07 3.03 -12.30
CA HIS A 131 0.05 3.50 -13.12
C HIS A 131 0.70 4.75 -12.53
N PHE A 132 -0.10 5.74 -12.10
CA PHE A 132 0.40 6.95 -11.45
C PHE A 132 1.23 6.64 -10.19
N ILE A 133 0.78 5.68 -9.36
CA ILE A 133 1.54 5.25 -8.17
C ILE A 133 2.86 4.60 -8.59
N ALA A 134 2.84 3.72 -9.60
CA ALA A 134 4.04 3.06 -10.09
C ALA A 134 5.06 4.08 -10.61
N ASP A 135 4.65 4.99 -11.47
CA ASP A 135 5.50 6.06 -12.00
C ASP A 135 6.08 6.95 -10.90
N TYR A 136 5.27 7.29 -9.89
CA TYR A 136 5.74 8.10 -8.77
C TYR A 136 6.84 7.38 -7.98
N LEU A 137 6.67 6.08 -7.73
CA LEU A 137 7.67 5.27 -7.00
C LEU A 137 8.95 5.07 -7.82
N GLU A 138 8.83 4.84 -9.13
CA GLU A 138 9.98 4.66 -10.02
C GLU A 138 10.81 5.93 -10.18
N ASN A 139 10.17 7.10 -10.11
CA ASN A 139 10.82 8.41 -10.23
C ASN A 139 11.16 9.06 -8.88
N TRP A 140 10.96 8.35 -7.77
CA TRP A 140 11.25 8.88 -6.44
C TRP A 140 12.75 9.12 -6.27
N LYS A 141 13.11 10.34 -5.89
CA LYS A 141 14.51 10.78 -5.73
C LYS A 141 14.97 10.95 -4.28
N GLY A 142 14.10 10.59 -3.30
CA GLY A 142 14.40 10.77 -1.87
C GLY A 142 13.91 12.11 -1.32
#